data_b8282605bbe1412bfc229fb72b029b76
#
_entry.id   b8282605bbe1412bfc229fb72b029b76
#
_cell.length_a   1.000
_cell.length_b   1.000
_cell.length_c   1.000
_cell.angle_alpha   90.00
_cell.angle_beta   90.00
_cell.angle_gamma   90.00
#
_symmetry.space_group_name_H-M   'P 1'
#
loop_
_entity.id
_entity.type
_entity.pdbx_description
1 polymer ?
#
loop_
_entity_poly.entity_id
_entity_poly.type
_entity_poly.pdbx_seq_one_letter_code
_entity_poly.pdbx_strand_id
1 'polypeptide(L)' 'RHVASDGTIRDANGYICVASSDYEKGTIVQTSLGPGKVYDTGCASGTIDIYTDW' A
#
# COMPACT_ATOMS: atom_id res chain seq x y z
N ARG A 1 10.55 0.70 -5.96
CA ARG A 1 10.01 -0.01 -4.78
C ARG A 1 11.15 -0.73 -4.04
N HIS A 2 11.08 -0.75 -2.74
CA HIS A 2 12.07 -1.43 -1.91
C HIS A 2 11.41 -1.99 -0.66
N VAL A 3 12.04 -2.98 -0.05
CA VAL A 3 11.57 -3.57 1.20
C VAL A 3 12.14 -2.76 2.36
N ALA A 4 11.26 -2.25 3.22
CA ALA A 4 11.66 -1.52 4.42
C ALA A 4 12.07 -2.49 5.53
N SER A 5 12.69 -1.95 6.59
CA SER A 5 13.19 -2.76 7.71
C SER A 5 12.09 -3.51 8.45
N ASP A 6 10.84 -3.06 8.35
CA ASP A 6 9.67 -3.72 8.96
C ASP A 6 9.01 -4.76 8.04
N GLY A 7 9.56 -5.01 6.85
CA GLY A 7 9.03 -5.96 5.88
C GLY A 7 8.00 -5.39 4.92
N THR A 8 7.63 -4.12 5.05
CA THR A 8 6.71 -3.49 4.09
C THR A 8 7.44 -3.13 2.81
N ILE A 9 6.72 -3.15 1.69
CA ILE A 9 7.24 -2.68 0.41
C ILE A 9 6.85 -1.22 0.23
N ARG A 10 7.84 -0.35 0.03
CA ARG A 10 7.65 1.09 -0.07
C ARG A 10 8.12 1.61 -1.42
N ASP A 11 7.52 2.75 -1.84
CA ASP A 11 7.94 3.42 -3.05
C ASP A 11 9.10 4.38 -2.78
N ALA A 12 9.53 5.12 -3.83
CA ALA A 12 10.65 6.05 -3.71
C ALA A 12 10.35 7.24 -2.77
N ASN A 13 9.08 7.50 -2.48
CA ASN A 13 8.66 8.57 -1.58
C ASN A 13 8.45 8.09 -0.13
N GLY A 14 8.64 6.80 0.13
CA GLY A 14 8.49 6.23 1.46
C GLY A 14 7.07 5.79 1.80
N TYR A 15 6.13 5.87 0.86
CA TYR A 15 4.77 5.36 1.07
C TYR A 15 4.73 3.84 0.95
N ILE A 16 3.94 3.21 1.81
CA ILE A 16 3.71 1.78 1.73
C ILE A 16 2.90 1.48 0.47
N CYS A 17 3.32 0.48 -0.31
CA CYS A 17 2.55 0.07 -1.48
C CYS A 17 1.34 -0.75 -1.03
N VAL A 18 0.15 -0.35 -1.44
CA VAL A 18 -1.09 -1.02 -1.07
C VAL A 18 -1.95 -1.26 -2.31
N ALA A 19 -2.86 -2.23 -2.21
CA ALA A 19 -3.88 -2.47 -3.21
C ALA A 19 -5.26 -2.22 -2.58
N SER A 20 -6.11 -1.51 -3.28
CA SER A 20 -7.48 -1.28 -2.82
C SER A 20 -8.39 -0.99 -4.00
N SER A 21 -9.55 -1.65 -4.06
CA SER A 21 -10.56 -1.37 -5.08
C SER A 21 -11.48 -0.21 -4.71
N ASP A 22 -11.40 0.28 -3.47
CA ASP A 22 -12.25 1.38 -2.98
C ASP A 22 -11.65 2.76 -3.27
N TYR A 23 -10.38 2.83 -3.69
CA TYR A 23 -9.67 4.07 -3.96
C TYR A 23 -8.99 4.00 -5.31
N GLU A 24 -8.85 5.15 -5.96
CA GLU A 24 -8.11 5.24 -7.22
C GLU A 24 -6.61 5.10 -6.98
N LYS A 25 -5.90 4.64 -8.01
CA LYS A 25 -4.43 4.59 -7.98
C LYS A 25 -3.87 5.98 -7.71
N GLY A 26 -2.86 6.02 -6.86
CA GLY A 26 -2.23 7.26 -6.44
C GLY A 26 -2.85 7.89 -5.20
N THR A 27 -3.98 7.37 -4.71
CA THR A 27 -4.61 7.86 -3.48
C THR A 27 -3.75 7.51 -2.28
N ILE A 28 -3.58 8.46 -1.37
CA ILE A 28 -2.86 8.22 -0.10
C ILE A 28 -3.89 7.81 0.94
N VAL A 29 -3.67 6.66 1.56
CA VAL A 29 -4.54 6.13 2.61
C VAL A 29 -3.73 5.90 3.88
N GLN A 30 -4.37 6.08 5.03
CA GLN A 30 -3.73 5.80 6.31
C GLN A 30 -3.91 4.33 6.66
N THR A 31 -2.82 3.66 6.99
CA THR A 31 -2.83 2.28 7.43
C THR A 31 -2.29 2.18 8.85
N SER A 32 -2.44 1.03 9.49
CA SER A 32 -1.87 0.80 10.82
C SER A 32 -0.35 0.87 10.83
N LEU A 33 0.29 0.74 9.67
CA LEU A 33 1.75 0.79 9.51
C LEU A 33 2.24 2.16 9.01
N GLY A 34 1.33 3.12 8.78
CA GLY A 34 1.67 4.44 8.27
C GLY A 34 0.96 4.79 6.98
N PRO A 35 1.31 5.93 6.33
CA PRO A 35 0.66 6.33 5.10
C PRO A 35 1.01 5.38 3.95
N GLY A 36 -0.01 4.93 3.23
CA GLY A 36 0.13 4.08 2.07
C GLY A 36 -0.34 4.76 0.80
N LYS A 37 0.18 4.33 -0.33
CA LYS A 37 -0.24 4.83 -1.65
C LYS A 37 -0.79 3.67 -2.45
N VAL A 38 -1.97 3.87 -3.03
CA VAL A 38 -2.66 2.83 -3.80
C VAL A 38 -1.97 2.66 -5.15
N TYR A 39 -1.44 1.46 -5.40
CA TYR A 39 -0.79 1.11 -6.66
C TYR A 39 -1.59 0.11 -7.49
N ASP A 40 -2.56 -0.57 -6.87
CA ASP A 40 -3.36 -1.58 -7.55
C ASP A 40 -4.79 -1.52 -7.03
N THR A 41 -5.75 -1.73 -7.93
CA THR A 41 -7.17 -1.72 -7.59
C THR A 41 -7.83 -3.09 -7.77
N GLY A 42 -7.05 -4.14 -7.91
CA GLY A 42 -7.55 -5.50 -8.22
C GLY A 42 -7.99 -6.32 -7.02
N CYS A 43 -8.01 -5.78 -5.81
CA CYS A 43 -8.42 -6.53 -4.63
C CYS A 43 -9.94 -6.46 -4.40
N ALA A 44 -10.41 -7.26 -3.43
CA ALA A 44 -11.84 -7.27 -3.07
C ALA A 44 -12.27 -5.92 -2.48
N SER A 45 -13.52 -5.55 -2.75
CA SER A 45 -14.11 -4.31 -2.23
C SER A 45 -14.09 -4.32 -0.69
N GLY A 46 -13.83 -3.16 -0.09
CA GLY A 46 -13.73 -3.02 1.35
C GLY A 46 -12.42 -3.48 1.96
N THR A 47 -11.46 -3.87 1.14
CA THR A 47 -10.16 -4.39 1.59
C THR A 47 -9.05 -3.46 1.17
N ILE A 48 -8.09 -3.22 2.07
CA ILE A 48 -6.81 -2.58 1.75
C ILE A 48 -5.73 -3.65 1.94
N ASP A 49 -5.06 -4.00 0.85
CA ASP A 49 -4.06 -5.05 0.84
C ASP A 49 -2.68 -4.41 0.86
N ILE A 50 -1.94 -4.60 1.95
CA ILE A 50 -0.61 -4.03 2.12
C ILE A 50 0.41 -5.02 1.57
N TYR A 51 1.24 -4.54 0.65
CA TYR A 51 2.33 -5.35 0.11
C TYR A 51 3.44 -5.48 1.13
N THR A 52 3.84 -6.72 1.39
CA THR A 52 4.87 -7.04 2.37
C THR A 52 5.79 -8.12 1.82
N ASP A 53 6.92 -8.29 2.50
CA ASP A 53 7.91 -9.32 2.18
C ASP A 53 7.92 -10.46 3.22
N TRP A 54 6.86 -10.56 4.02
CA TRP A 54 6.76 -11.67 4.95
C TRP A 54 5.62 -12.63 4.62
#